data_89fe5adf2fc2f492cd59d9bb429209f4
#
_entry.id   89fe5adf2fc2f492cd59d9bb429209f4
#
_cell.length_a   1.000
_cell.length_b   1.000
_cell.length_c   1.000
_cell.angle_alpha   90.00
_cell.angle_beta   90.00
_cell.angle_gamma   90.00
#
_symmetry.space_group_name_H-M   'P 1'
#
loop_
_entity.id
_entity.type
_entity.pdbx_description
1 polymer ?
#
loop_
_entity_poly.entity_id
_entity_poly.type
_entity_poly.pdbx_seq_one_letter_code
_entity_poly.pdbx_strand_id
1 'polypeptide(L)'
;MTLTNDNYYSDIANREYISVSQYKQFQKCEAAAIAQIKGEWEQPKTTALLVGSYVDSWFEGTLDEFKWANPEIFTKSGRLKAEFQQAEEIIEFLQKDELFMEYMSGKKQMIRTGELFGANWKIKIDSLLPDKIVDLKVMRSMERIMGKSFVEHWGYDLQMAVYAAIEGHDLETYLAVATKQSPPDKEIIEIPKWRREELLVEVQKRVPRILELKQGRAEPVRCGVCEYCRSTKKLKAPIDFELVGLSSDERQAIFGTYI
;
A
#
# COMPACT_ATOMS: atom_id res chain seq x y z
N MET A 1 -4.31 4.94 22.04
CA MET A 1 -3.58 6.12 21.50
C MET A 1 -4.44 6.80 20.44
N THR A 2 -4.54 8.14 20.42
CA THR A 2 -5.23 8.87 19.33
C THR A 2 -4.22 9.07 18.19
N LEU A 3 -4.58 8.64 16.98
CA LEU A 3 -3.73 8.81 15.80
C LEU A 3 -3.95 10.17 15.14
N THR A 4 -2.85 10.81 14.76
CA THR A 4 -2.77 12.06 14.00
C THR A 4 -1.86 11.87 12.79
N ASN A 5 -1.77 12.85 11.89
CA ASN A 5 -0.84 12.77 10.76
C ASN A 5 0.62 12.59 11.21
N ASP A 6 1.02 13.20 12.34
CA ASP A 6 2.40 13.17 12.86
C ASP A 6 2.79 11.79 13.41
N ASN A 7 1.84 11.03 13.95
CA ASN A 7 2.13 9.75 14.59
C ASN A 7 1.57 8.51 13.86
N TYR A 8 0.84 8.70 12.74
CA TYR A 8 0.22 7.59 12.00
C TYR A 8 1.23 6.52 11.56
N TYR A 9 2.44 6.94 11.18
CA TYR A 9 3.51 6.05 10.73
C TYR A 9 4.53 5.70 11.82
N SER A 10 4.30 6.10 13.07
CA SER A 10 5.21 5.80 14.19
C SER A 10 5.29 4.30 14.47
N ASP A 11 6.41 3.86 15.06
CA ASP A 11 6.62 2.47 15.47
C ASP A 11 5.56 1.99 16.44
N ILE A 12 5.12 2.84 17.37
CA ILE A 12 4.05 2.53 18.32
C ILE A 12 2.75 2.26 17.57
N ALA A 13 2.36 3.15 16.66
CA ALA A 13 1.16 2.96 15.86
C ALA A 13 1.25 1.70 14.98
N ASN A 14 2.44 1.39 14.43
CA ASN A 14 2.65 0.19 13.61
C ASN A 14 2.62 -1.10 14.44
N ARG A 15 2.96 -1.04 15.74
CA ARG A 15 2.85 -2.19 16.67
C ARG A 15 1.42 -2.39 17.13
N GLU A 16 0.69 -1.32 17.49
CA GLU A 16 -0.66 -1.40 18.03
C GLU A 16 -1.73 -1.69 16.98
N TYR A 17 -1.57 -1.14 15.77
CA TYR A 17 -2.56 -1.25 14.70
C TYR A 17 -2.03 -2.04 13.51
N ILE A 18 -2.95 -2.62 12.74
CA ILE A 18 -2.69 -3.13 11.40
C ILE A 18 -3.16 -2.06 10.38
N SER A 19 -2.33 -1.72 9.41
CA SER A 19 -2.75 -0.99 8.21
C SER A 19 -2.86 -1.94 7.03
N VAL A 20 -3.57 -1.55 5.97
CA VAL A 20 -3.67 -2.39 4.77
C VAL A 20 -2.30 -2.63 4.13
N SER A 21 -1.43 -1.63 4.12
CA SER A 21 -0.04 -1.80 3.64
C SER A 21 0.73 -2.83 4.46
N GLN A 22 0.59 -2.81 5.79
CA GLN A 22 1.19 -3.80 6.68
C GLN A 22 0.60 -5.20 6.45
N TYR A 23 -0.71 -5.31 6.29
CA TYR A 23 -1.37 -6.58 5.96
C TYR A 23 -0.84 -7.17 4.65
N LYS A 24 -0.75 -6.37 3.59
CA LYS A 24 -0.16 -6.77 2.30
C LYS A 24 1.31 -7.19 2.44
N GLN A 25 2.06 -6.56 3.35
CA GLN A 25 3.45 -6.93 3.61
C GLN A 25 3.55 -8.30 4.27
N PHE A 26 2.66 -8.62 5.21
CA PHE A 26 2.54 -9.97 5.78
C PHE A 26 2.18 -11.02 4.73
N GLN A 27 1.33 -10.69 3.75
CA GLN A 27 1.03 -11.58 2.63
C GLN A 27 2.26 -11.89 1.77
N LYS A 28 3.15 -10.90 1.60
CA LYS A 28 4.37 -11.05 0.79
C LYS A 28 5.49 -11.77 1.53
N CYS A 29 5.73 -11.42 2.79
CA CYS A 29 6.78 -12.02 3.60
C CYS A 29 6.60 -11.66 5.08
N GLU A 30 6.22 -12.62 5.91
CA GLU A 30 6.02 -12.41 7.35
C GLU A 30 7.29 -11.90 8.04
N ALA A 31 8.46 -12.47 7.69
CA ALA A 31 9.73 -12.07 8.28
C ALA A 31 10.12 -10.62 7.96
N ALA A 32 9.90 -10.18 6.72
CA ALA A 32 10.14 -8.78 6.34
C ALA A 32 9.17 -7.82 7.05
N ALA A 33 7.87 -8.21 7.16
CA ALA A 33 6.86 -7.42 7.85
C ALA A 33 7.19 -7.24 9.34
N ILE A 34 7.59 -8.31 10.03
CA ILE A 34 7.99 -8.23 11.44
C ILE A 34 9.27 -7.42 11.63
N ALA A 35 10.29 -7.60 10.78
CA ALA A 35 11.52 -6.81 10.83
C ALA A 35 11.23 -5.30 10.65
N GLN A 36 10.29 -4.96 9.77
CA GLN A 36 9.87 -3.58 9.56
C GLN A 36 9.14 -3.00 10.79
N ILE A 37 8.23 -3.77 11.41
CA ILE A 37 7.53 -3.35 12.64
C ILE A 37 8.52 -3.15 13.82
N LYS A 38 9.59 -3.93 13.86
CA LYS A 38 10.64 -3.82 14.89
C LYS A 38 11.63 -2.68 14.62
N GLY A 39 11.61 -2.05 13.44
CA GLY A 39 12.60 -1.08 13.01
C GLY A 39 13.96 -1.69 12.62
N GLU A 40 14.03 -3.00 12.42
CA GLU A 40 15.24 -3.74 12.02
C GLU A 40 15.51 -3.67 10.51
N TRP A 41 14.50 -3.29 9.74
CA TRP A 41 14.57 -3.15 8.29
C TRP A 41 13.57 -2.12 7.78
N GLU A 42 14.00 -1.31 6.83
CA GLU A 42 13.15 -0.36 6.14
C GLU A 42 13.12 -0.65 4.64
N GLN A 43 11.94 -0.61 4.06
CA GLN A 43 11.82 -0.71 2.61
C GLN A 43 12.35 0.57 1.97
N PRO A 44 13.29 0.48 1.00
CA PRO A 44 13.81 1.66 0.32
C PRO A 44 12.70 2.49 -0.33
N LYS A 45 12.73 3.81 -0.12
CA LYS A 45 11.86 4.73 -0.84
C LYS A 45 12.23 4.73 -2.32
N THR A 46 11.27 4.45 -3.18
CA THR A 46 11.48 4.50 -4.62
C THR A 46 11.00 5.84 -5.20
N THR A 47 11.61 6.28 -6.30
CA THR A 47 11.13 7.46 -7.05
C THR A 47 9.65 7.33 -7.41
N ALA A 48 9.19 6.11 -7.72
CA ALA A 48 7.78 5.87 -8.05
C ALA A 48 6.82 6.20 -6.87
N LEU A 49 7.22 5.89 -5.64
CA LEU A 49 6.47 6.25 -4.43
C LEU A 49 6.48 7.77 -4.22
N LEU A 50 7.64 8.42 -4.38
CA LEU A 50 7.75 9.87 -4.23
C LEU A 50 6.90 10.63 -5.26
N VAL A 51 6.81 10.14 -6.51
CA VAL A 51 5.92 10.73 -7.55
C VAL A 51 4.45 10.59 -7.12
N GLY A 52 4.03 9.46 -6.58
CA GLY A 52 2.68 9.29 -6.02
C GLY A 52 2.42 10.31 -4.91
N SER A 53 3.32 10.37 -3.92
CA SER A 53 3.19 11.31 -2.80
C SER A 53 3.23 12.79 -3.22
N TYR A 54 3.91 13.11 -4.32
CA TYR A 54 3.91 14.45 -4.90
C TYR A 54 2.50 14.86 -5.38
N VAL A 55 1.84 13.97 -6.13
CA VAL A 55 0.47 14.21 -6.61
C VAL A 55 -0.52 14.22 -5.44
N ASP A 56 -0.37 13.29 -4.48
CA ASP A 56 -1.19 13.26 -3.26
C ASP A 56 -1.09 14.59 -2.49
N SER A 57 0.13 15.09 -2.27
CA SER A 57 0.37 16.34 -1.54
C SER A 57 -0.25 17.57 -2.21
N TRP A 58 -0.37 17.54 -3.55
CA TRP A 58 -1.10 18.58 -4.25
C TRP A 58 -2.60 18.56 -3.92
N PHE A 59 -3.23 17.39 -3.94
CA PHE A 59 -4.64 17.25 -3.56
C PHE A 59 -4.90 17.54 -2.08
N GLU A 60 -3.89 17.34 -1.22
CA GLU A 60 -3.93 17.67 0.20
C GLU A 60 -3.74 19.18 0.47
N GLY A 61 -3.22 19.94 -0.49
CA GLY A 61 -2.81 21.32 -0.31
C GLY A 61 -1.50 21.50 0.45
N THR A 62 -0.65 20.47 0.49
CA THR A 62 0.64 20.41 1.23
C THR A 62 1.85 20.25 0.31
N LEU A 63 1.71 20.60 -0.97
CA LEU A 63 2.76 20.39 -1.98
C LEU A 63 4.06 21.16 -1.66
N ASP A 64 3.94 22.36 -1.11
CA ASP A 64 5.13 23.18 -0.79
C ASP A 64 5.91 22.56 0.37
N GLU A 65 5.22 22.07 1.40
CA GLU A 65 5.81 21.32 2.51
C GLU A 65 6.46 20.03 2.01
N PHE A 66 5.82 19.33 1.08
CA PHE A 66 6.38 18.13 0.45
C PHE A 66 7.67 18.46 -0.32
N LYS A 67 7.66 19.53 -1.12
CA LYS A 67 8.84 19.99 -1.87
C LYS A 67 10.01 20.37 -0.93
N TRP A 68 9.70 21.00 0.18
CA TRP A 68 10.71 21.38 1.18
C TRP A 68 11.29 20.14 1.89
N ALA A 69 10.46 19.17 2.23
CA ALA A 69 10.87 17.95 2.93
C ALA A 69 11.63 16.94 2.04
N ASN A 70 11.56 17.07 0.70
CA ASN A 70 12.16 16.14 -0.26
C ASN A 70 13.07 16.87 -1.27
N PRO A 71 14.20 17.49 -0.84
CA PRO A 71 15.07 18.24 -1.74
C PRO A 71 15.69 17.40 -2.86
N GLU A 72 15.71 16.06 -2.70
CA GLU A 72 16.17 15.11 -3.70
C GLU A 72 15.32 15.08 -4.98
N ILE A 73 14.13 15.66 -4.99
CA ILE A 73 13.29 15.78 -6.19
C ILE A 73 13.80 16.83 -7.17
N PHE A 74 14.72 17.70 -6.72
CA PHE A 74 15.31 18.73 -7.55
C PHE A 74 16.67 18.32 -8.12
N THR A 75 17.02 18.91 -9.25
CA THR A 75 18.36 18.86 -9.82
C THR A 75 19.31 19.82 -9.08
N LYS A 76 20.61 19.70 -9.30
CA LYS A 76 21.59 20.66 -8.75
C LYS A 76 21.35 22.12 -9.16
N SER A 77 20.66 22.34 -10.28
CA SER A 77 20.28 23.68 -10.75
C SER A 77 18.95 24.20 -10.18
N GLY A 78 18.33 23.47 -9.23
CA GLY A 78 17.07 23.86 -8.59
C GLY A 78 15.81 23.58 -9.40
N ARG A 79 15.90 22.90 -10.57
CA ARG A 79 14.73 22.50 -11.35
C ARG A 79 14.23 21.13 -10.91
N LEU A 80 12.93 20.87 -11.00
CA LEU A 80 12.37 19.53 -10.79
C LEU A 80 13.02 18.51 -11.73
N LYS A 81 13.29 17.30 -11.22
CA LYS A 81 13.68 16.16 -12.06
C LYS A 81 12.52 15.76 -12.97
N ALA A 82 12.83 15.04 -14.06
CA ALA A 82 11.86 14.70 -15.11
C ALA A 82 10.61 13.99 -14.58
N GLU A 83 10.77 13.09 -13.61
CA GLU A 83 9.66 12.34 -13.01
C GLU A 83 8.67 13.25 -12.24
N PHE A 84 9.16 14.36 -11.66
CA PHE A 84 8.34 15.33 -10.95
C PHE A 84 7.79 16.42 -11.88
N GLN A 85 8.46 16.70 -13.00
CA GLN A 85 7.86 17.49 -14.09
C GLN A 85 6.65 16.74 -14.68
N GLN A 86 6.79 15.42 -14.88
CA GLN A 86 5.66 14.57 -15.29
C GLN A 86 4.53 14.57 -14.24
N ALA A 87 4.85 14.62 -12.95
CA ALA A 87 3.83 14.77 -11.90
C ALA A 87 3.04 16.08 -12.01
N GLU A 88 3.70 17.18 -12.34
CA GLU A 88 3.01 18.47 -12.64
C GLU A 88 2.09 18.35 -13.87
N GLU A 89 2.55 17.69 -14.94
CA GLU A 89 1.71 17.43 -16.12
C GLU A 89 0.47 16.58 -15.78
N ILE A 90 0.63 15.56 -14.92
CA ILE A 90 -0.49 14.74 -14.42
C ILE A 90 -1.46 15.63 -13.65
N ILE A 91 -0.98 16.45 -12.72
CA ILE A 91 -1.83 17.37 -11.93
C ILE A 91 -2.62 18.29 -12.86
N GLU A 92 -1.95 18.94 -13.82
CA GLU A 92 -2.61 19.80 -14.80
C GLU A 92 -3.67 19.08 -15.65
N PHE A 93 -3.41 17.81 -15.97
CA PHE A 93 -4.35 16.97 -16.71
C PHE A 93 -5.59 16.61 -15.87
N LEU A 94 -5.40 16.30 -14.57
CA LEU A 94 -6.48 15.96 -13.66
C LEU A 94 -7.35 17.16 -13.31
N GLN A 95 -6.76 18.34 -13.13
CA GLN A 95 -7.49 19.58 -12.82
C GLN A 95 -8.54 19.98 -13.88
N LYS A 96 -8.36 19.54 -15.12
CA LYS A 96 -9.27 19.84 -16.23
C LYS A 96 -10.50 18.93 -16.27
N ASP A 97 -10.58 17.93 -15.40
CA ASP A 97 -11.65 16.95 -15.36
C ASP A 97 -12.56 17.18 -14.14
N GLU A 98 -13.76 17.65 -14.40
CA GLU A 98 -14.72 18.01 -13.36
C GLU A 98 -15.10 16.80 -12.49
N LEU A 99 -15.31 15.62 -13.09
CA LEU A 99 -15.67 14.41 -12.35
C LEU A 99 -14.52 13.97 -11.44
N PHE A 100 -13.29 13.97 -11.93
CA PHE A 100 -12.12 13.60 -11.13
C PHE A 100 -11.97 14.56 -9.94
N MET A 101 -12.10 15.86 -10.18
CA MET A 101 -12.01 16.88 -9.13
C MET A 101 -13.15 16.78 -8.14
N GLU A 102 -14.38 16.43 -8.56
CA GLU A 102 -15.51 16.18 -7.66
C GLU A 102 -15.19 15.02 -6.71
N TYR A 103 -14.73 13.88 -7.21
CA TYR A 103 -14.38 12.71 -6.38
C TYR A 103 -13.22 13.02 -5.43
N MET A 104 -12.31 13.88 -5.83
CA MET A 104 -11.20 14.32 -4.99
C MET A 104 -11.52 15.56 -4.14
N SER A 105 -12.78 16.03 -4.05
CA SER A 105 -13.16 17.22 -3.27
C SER A 105 -13.45 16.97 -1.79
N GLY A 106 -13.48 15.71 -1.35
CA GLY A 106 -13.80 15.32 0.02
C GLY A 106 -12.77 15.78 1.06
N LYS A 107 -13.06 15.50 2.34
CA LYS A 107 -12.13 15.75 3.45
C LYS A 107 -10.85 14.91 3.26
N LYS A 108 -9.70 15.59 3.36
CA LYS A 108 -8.40 14.96 3.05
C LYS A 108 -7.79 14.25 4.26
N GLN A 109 -7.06 13.17 3.97
CA GLN A 109 -6.21 12.45 4.92
C GLN A 109 -6.93 12.07 6.21
N MET A 110 -8.19 11.64 6.07
CA MET A 110 -9.03 11.32 7.23
C MET A 110 -8.60 10.00 7.87
N ILE A 111 -8.05 10.09 9.07
CA ILE A 111 -7.63 8.93 9.85
C ILE A 111 -8.85 8.33 10.56
N ARG A 112 -9.00 7.00 10.46
CA ARG A 112 -9.95 6.21 11.21
C ARG A 112 -9.25 5.01 11.85
N THR A 113 -9.73 4.62 13.01
CA THR A 113 -9.32 3.38 13.67
C THR A 113 -10.56 2.60 14.06
N GLY A 114 -10.47 1.29 14.04
CA GLY A 114 -11.55 0.40 14.44
C GLY A 114 -11.04 -1.01 14.67
N GLU A 115 -11.87 -1.81 15.34
CA GLU A 115 -11.60 -3.23 15.50
C GLU A 115 -12.25 -4.01 14.35
N LEU A 116 -11.47 -4.89 13.72
CA LEU A 116 -11.94 -5.80 12.68
C LEU A 116 -11.26 -7.16 12.84
N PHE A 117 -12.07 -8.21 12.99
CA PHE A 117 -11.62 -9.60 13.19
C PHE A 117 -10.66 -9.79 14.38
N GLY A 118 -10.94 -9.09 15.50
CA GLY A 118 -10.14 -9.16 16.73
C GLY A 118 -8.80 -8.42 16.69
N ALA A 119 -8.57 -7.59 15.67
CA ALA A 119 -7.39 -6.75 15.54
C ALA A 119 -7.76 -5.26 15.47
N ASN A 120 -6.91 -4.40 16.02
CA ASN A 120 -7.03 -2.96 15.84
C ASN A 120 -6.48 -2.57 14.48
N TRP A 121 -7.26 -1.85 13.69
CA TRP A 121 -6.88 -1.35 12.37
C TRP A 121 -6.76 0.16 12.37
N LYS A 122 -5.90 0.67 11.49
CA LYS A 122 -5.82 2.08 11.13
C LYS A 122 -5.90 2.24 9.62
N ILE A 123 -6.67 3.23 9.19
CA ILE A 123 -6.80 3.64 7.79
C ILE A 123 -6.60 5.14 7.68
N LYS A 124 -6.22 5.58 6.49
CA LYS A 124 -6.06 6.99 6.17
C LYS A 124 -6.66 7.21 4.78
N ILE A 125 -7.76 7.94 4.72
CA ILE A 125 -8.59 8.10 3.53
C ILE A 125 -8.17 9.37 2.80
N ASP A 126 -7.84 9.29 1.51
CA ASP A 126 -7.36 10.43 0.72
C ASP A 126 -8.45 11.46 0.45
N SER A 127 -9.68 11.01 0.16
CA SER A 127 -10.84 11.88 -0.02
C SER A 127 -12.10 11.21 0.53
N LEU A 128 -12.62 11.75 1.64
CA LEU A 128 -13.86 11.29 2.28
C LEU A 128 -14.99 12.26 1.98
N LEU A 129 -15.96 11.84 1.18
CA LEU A 129 -17.21 12.54 0.89
C LEU A 129 -18.34 12.00 1.79
N PRO A 130 -19.49 12.66 1.85
CA PRO A 130 -20.61 12.22 2.69
C PRO A 130 -21.15 10.82 2.33
N ASP A 131 -21.00 10.40 1.08
CA ASP A 131 -21.57 9.18 0.49
C ASP A 131 -20.50 8.20 -0.01
N LYS A 132 -19.23 8.61 -0.08
CA LYS A 132 -18.19 7.77 -0.68
C LYS A 132 -16.79 7.97 -0.11
N ILE A 133 -15.99 6.92 -0.19
CA ILE A 133 -14.55 6.90 0.06
C ILE A 133 -13.83 6.86 -1.28
N VAL A 134 -12.88 7.76 -1.49
CA VAL A 134 -12.04 7.78 -2.69
C VAL A 134 -10.57 7.71 -2.28
N ASP A 135 -9.82 6.87 -2.98
CA ASP A 135 -8.39 6.67 -2.76
C ASP A 135 -7.63 6.95 -4.07
N LEU A 136 -6.65 7.86 -4.02
CA LEU A 136 -5.87 8.27 -5.18
C LEU A 136 -4.76 7.28 -5.49
N LYS A 137 -4.59 6.95 -6.78
CA LYS A 137 -3.50 6.10 -7.25
C LYS A 137 -2.82 6.68 -8.48
N VAL A 138 -1.51 6.89 -8.37
CA VAL A 138 -0.66 7.31 -9.49
C VAL A 138 0.18 6.13 -9.94
N MET A 139 -0.13 5.58 -11.12
CA MET A 139 0.38 4.31 -11.60
C MET A 139 1.20 4.43 -12.88
N ARG A 140 1.92 3.37 -13.26
CA ARG A 140 2.59 3.31 -14.56
C ARG A 140 1.58 3.21 -15.70
N SER A 141 0.61 2.29 -15.58
CA SER A 141 -0.47 2.05 -16.54
C SER A 141 -1.62 1.31 -15.85
N MET A 142 -2.80 1.26 -16.46
CA MET A 142 -3.96 0.49 -16.00
C MET A 142 -4.09 -0.87 -16.69
N GLU A 143 -3.06 -1.32 -17.38
CA GLU A 143 -3.03 -2.61 -18.06
C GLU A 143 -3.17 -3.78 -17.10
N ARG A 144 -3.70 -4.90 -17.62
CA ARG A 144 -3.75 -6.15 -16.88
C ARG A 144 -2.35 -6.71 -16.64
N ILE A 145 -2.12 -7.22 -15.43
CA ILE A 145 -0.83 -7.78 -15.03
C ILE A 145 -1.04 -9.26 -14.70
N MET A 146 -0.35 -10.15 -15.41
CA MET A 146 -0.46 -11.61 -15.24
C MET A 146 -1.93 -12.10 -15.25
N GLY A 147 -2.75 -11.56 -16.17
CA GLY A 147 -4.15 -11.93 -16.34
C GLY A 147 -5.13 -11.27 -15.33
N LYS A 148 -4.65 -10.63 -14.27
CA LYS A 148 -5.46 -9.90 -13.31
C LYS A 148 -5.62 -8.44 -13.71
N SER A 149 -6.70 -7.79 -13.27
CA SER A 149 -6.76 -6.34 -13.31
C SER A 149 -5.63 -5.75 -12.43
N PHE A 150 -5.17 -4.55 -12.75
CA PHE A 150 -4.16 -3.89 -11.89
C PHE A 150 -4.71 -3.65 -10.47
N VAL A 151 -6.01 -3.45 -10.33
CA VAL A 151 -6.69 -3.29 -9.03
C VAL A 151 -6.49 -4.52 -8.15
N GLU A 152 -6.77 -5.72 -8.69
CA GLU A 152 -6.56 -6.99 -8.00
C GLU A 152 -5.07 -7.30 -7.78
N HIS A 153 -4.24 -7.04 -8.80
CA HIS A 153 -2.79 -7.31 -8.70
C HIS A 153 -2.14 -6.55 -7.56
N TRP A 154 -2.51 -5.29 -7.37
CA TRP A 154 -1.97 -4.44 -6.30
C TRP A 154 -2.80 -4.48 -5.01
N GLY A 155 -3.94 -5.21 -5.00
CA GLY A 155 -4.84 -5.33 -3.87
C GLY A 155 -5.45 -3.99 -3.46
N TYR A 156 -5.86 -3.18 -4.43
CA TYR A 156 -6.56 -1.92 -4.15
C TYR A 156 -8.02 -2.18 -3.79
N ASP A 157 -8.63 -3.22 -4.35
CA ASP A 157 -9.94 -3.72 -3.95
C ASP A 157 -9.97 -4.18 -2.48
N LEU A 158 -8.93 -4.88 -2.03
CA LEU A 158 -8.74 -5.25 -0.62
C LEU A 158 -8.58 -4.00 0.28
N GLN A 159 -7.88 -2.99 -0.20
CA GLN A 159 -7.74 -1.72 0.53
C GLN A 159 -9.10 -1.08 0.75
N MET A 160 -9.93 -0.99 -0.28
CA MET A 160 -11.27 -0.43 -0.19
C MET A 160 -12.19 -1.27 0.69
N ALA A 161 -12.05 -2.61 0.70
CA ALA A 161 -12.81 -3.49 1.58
C ALA A 161 -12.54 -3.18 3.07
N VAL A 162 -11.27 -3.07 3.45
CA VAL A 162 -10.88 -2.73 4.83
C VAL A 162 -11.27 -1.29 5.18
N TYR A 163 -11.09 -0.33 4.26
CA TYR A 163 -11.43 1.06 4.47
C TYR A 163 -12.92 1.24 4.76
N ALA A 164 -13.80 0.64 3.95
CA ALA A 164 -15.24 0.68 4.17
C ALA A 164 -15.64 0.01 5.49
N ALA A 165 -15.03 -1.12 5.84
CA ALA A 165 -15.33 -1.82 7.08
C ALA A 165 -14.93 -1.03 8.34
N ILE A 166 -13.81 -0.30 8.31
CA ILE A 166 -13.31 0.50 9.44
C ILE A 166 -14.00 1.85 9.53
N GLU A 167 -14.36 2.47 8.41
CA GLU A 167 -15.12 3.72 8.40
C GLU A 167 -16.53 3.51 8.99
N GLY A 168 -17.12 2.33 8.73
CA GLY A 168 -18.28 1.82 9.45
C GLY A 168 -19.65 2.35 8.96
N HIS A 169 -19.68 3.27 8.01
CA HIS A 169 -20.88 3.66 7.29
C HIS A 169 -20.95 2.90 5.96
N ASP A 170 -22.16 2.69 5.42
CA ASP A 170 -22.32 1.97 4.15
C ASP A 170 -22.00 2.90 2.96
N LEU A 171 -20.74 3.34 2.89
CA LEU A 171 -20.26 4.24 1.86
C LEU A 171 -19.84 3.47 0.60
N GLU A 172 -20.03 4.09 -0.55
CA GLU A 172 -19.46 3.61 -1.81
C GLU A 172 -17.94 3.79 -1.80
N THR A 173 -17.22 2.99 -2.58
CA THR A 173 -15.75 3.06 -2.62
C THR A 173 -15.23 3.13 -4.02
N TYR A 174 -14.31 4.08 -4.24
CA TYR A 174 -13.74 4.38 -5.55
C TYR A 174 -12.23 4.52 -5.48
N LEU A 175 -11.60 4.21 -6.59
CA LEU A 175 -10.21 4.57 -6.86
C LEU A 175 -10.20 5.70 -7.89
N ALA A 176 -9.58 6.82 -7.57
CA ALA A 176 -9.23 7.86 -8.51
C ALA A 176 -7.83 7.54 -9.06
N VAL A 177 -7.74 7.13 -10.31
CA VAL A 177 -6.50 6.62 -10.90
C VAL A 177 -5.97 7.57 -11.94
N ALA A 178 -4.67 7.88 -11.88
CA ALA A 178 -3.92 8.56 -12.93
C ALA A 178 -2.71 7.72 -13.34
N THR A 179 -2.29 7.82 -14.62
CA THR A 179 -1.12 7.10 -15.10
C THR A 179 0.05 8.03 -15.40
N LYS A 180 1.26 7.47 -15.35
CA LYS A 180 2.52 8.10 -15.74
C LYS A 180 2.86 7.87 -17.22
N GLN A 181 1.85 7.60 -18.05
CA GLN A 181 2.00 7.51 -19.50
C GLN A 181 2.10 8.91 -20.11
N SER A 182 2.54 9.01 -21.35
CA SER A 182 2.56 10.26 -22.10
C SER A 182 1.78 10.07 -23.41
N PRO A 183 0.59 10.70 -23.58
CA PRO A 183 -0.12 11.50 -22.57
C PRO A 183 -0.59 10.66 -21.35
N PRO A 184 -0.87 11.31 -20.19
CA PRO A 184 -1.45 10.61 -19.04
C PRO A 184 -2.86 10.09 -19.34
N ASP A 185 -3.25 9.01 -18.67
CA ASP A 185 -4.61 8.47 -18.66
C ASP A 185 -5.20 8.55 -17.24
N LYS A 186 -6.53 8.52 -17.11
CA LYS A 186 -7.22 8.62 -15.83
C LYS A 186 -8.55 7.89 -15.84
N GLU A 187 -8.95 7.38 -14.66
CA GLU A 187 -10.24 6.72 -14.45
C GLU A 187 -10.74 6.91 -13.03
N ILE A 188 -12.05 6.90 -12.86
CA ILE A 188 -12.72 6.70 -11.57
C ILE A 188 -13.28 5.30 -11.57
N ILE A 189 -12.79 4.44 -10.68
CA ILE A 189 -13.09 3.01 -10.66
C ILE A 189 -13.85 2.66 -9.39
N GLU A 190 -15.08 2.16 -9.55
CA GLU A 190 -15.86 1.65 -8.43
C GLU A 190 -15.35 0.28 -7.96
N ILE A 191 -15.26 0.11 -6.63
CA ILE A 191 -15.06 -1.20 -6.00
C ILE A 191 -16.39 -1.62 -5.36
N PRO A 192 -17.17 -2.49 -6.01
CA PRO A 192 -18.52 -2.79 -5.59
C PRO A 192 -18.58 -3.54 -4.25
N LYS A 193 -19.68 -3.39 -3.52
CA LYS A 193 -19.88 -3.97 -2.19
C LYS A 193 -19.66 -5.47 -2.14
N TRP A 194 -20.18 -6.22 -3.13
CA TRP A 194 -20.00 -7.68 -3.17
C TRP A 194 -18.52 -8.09 -3.22
N ARG A 195 -17.67 -7.33 -3.95
CA ARG A 195 -16.23 -7.60 -4.02
C ARG A 195 -15.55 -7.31 -2.69
N ARG A 196 -15.95 -6.25 -2.01
CA ARG A 196 -15.43 -5.90 -0.69
C ARG A 196 -15.77 -6.98 0.35
N GLU A 197 -17.01 -7.47 0.34
CA GLU A 197 -17.47 -8.53 1.24
C GLU A 197 -16.71 -9.84 1.01
N GLU A 198 -16.49 -10.24 -0.24
CA GLU A 198 -15.67 -11.41 -0.59
C GLU A 198 -14.25 -11.31 -0.01
N LEU A 199 -13.60 -10.15 -0.19
CA LEU A 199 -12.23 -9.94 0.28
C LEU A 199 -12.11 -9.89 1.81
N LEU A 200 -13.12 -9.41 2.51
CA LEU A 200 -13.13 -9.43 3.98
C LEU A 200 -13.11 -10.85 4.54
N VAL A 201 -13.67 -11.85 3.86
CA VAL A 201 -13.56 -13.25 4.27
C VAL A 201 -12.08 -13.72 4.26
N GLU A 202 -11.31 -13.30 3.26
CA GLU A 202 -9.88 -13.63 3.19
C GLU A 202 -9.07 -12.87 4.27
N VAL A 203 -9.43 -11.62 4.56
CA VAL A 203 -8.82 -10.85 5.65
C VAL A 203 -9.07 -11.55 6.98
N GLN A 204 -10.31 -11.97 7.26
CA GLN A 204 -10.70 -12.66 8.48
C GLN A 204 -9.87 -13.92 8.74
N LYS A 205 -9.63 -14.73 7.71
CA LYS A 205 -8.82 -15.96 7.81
C LYS A 205 -7.37 -15.70 8.20
N ARG A 206 -6.80 -14.58 7.77
CA ARG A 206 -5.37 -14.30 7.93
C ARG A 206 -5.03 -13.47 9.18
N VAL A 207 -5.95 -12.66 9.67
CA VAL A 207 -5.73 -11.78 10.83
C VAL A 207 -5.23 -12.52 12.09
N PRO A 208 -5.76 -13.69 12.48
CA PRO A 208 -5.24 -14.43 13.64
C PRO A 208 -3.75 -14.73 13.56
N ARG A 209 -3.27 -15.16 12.39
CA ARG A 209 -1.84 -15.43 12.17
C ARG A 209 -0.99 -14.16 12.31
N ILE A 210 -1.46 -13.02 11.81
CA ILE A 210 -0.75 -11.74 11.94
C ILE A 210 -0.66 -11.33 13.41
N LEU A 211 -1.73 -11.53 14.19
CA LEU A 211 -1.73 -11.21 15.61
C LEU A 211 -0.73 -12.07 16.39
N GLU A 212 -0.66 -13.38 16.12
CA GLU A 212 0.34 -14.27 16.73
C GLU A 212 1.78 -13.81 16.44
N LEU A 213 2.05 -13.43 15.18
CA LEU A 213 3.36 -12.92 14.77
C LEU A 213 3.70 -11.61 15.47
N LYS A 214 2.79 -10.65 15.51
CA LYS A 214 2.99 -9.35 16.17
C LYS A 214 3.20 -9.48 17.68
N GLN A 215 2.62 -10.49 18.30
CA GLN A 215 2.75 -10.81 19.72
C GLN A 215 3.96 -11.71 20.02
N GLY A 216 4.73 -12.12 19.01
CA GLY A 216 5.88 -13.00 19.17
C GLY A 216 5.54 -14.44 19.58
N ARG A 217 4.27 -14.88 19.37
CA ARG A 217 3.82 -16.25 19.69
C ARG A 217 4.04 -17.24 18.55
N ALA A 218 4.44 -16.76 17.39
CA ALA A 218 4.74 -17.57 16.23
C ALA A 218 6.01 -17.08 15.52
N GLU A 219 6.74 -18.01 14.92
CA GLU A 219 7.91 -17.68 14.10
C GLU A 219 7.47 -17.20 12.71
N PRO A 220 8.04 -16.08 12.21
CA PRO A 220 7.68 -15.53 10.91
C PRO A 220 8.34 -16.30 9.77
N VAL A 221 7.55 -16.68 8.77
CA VAL A 221 8.03 -17.37 7.57
C VAL A 221 8.79 -16.39 6.66
N ARG A 222 9.94 -16.87 6.13
CA ARG A 222 10.75 -16.13 5.14
C ARG A 222 10.36 -16.56 3.73
N CYS A 223 9.98 -15.63 2.87
CA CYS A 223 9.66 -15.96 1.47
C CYS A 223 10.89 -16.39 0.62
N GLY A 224 12.11 -16.06 1.08
CA GLY A 224 13.37 -16.43 0.41
C GLY A 224 13.77 -15.55 -0.77
N VAL A 225 12.84 -14.79 -1.36
CA VAL A 225 13.06 -14.06 -2.64
C VAL A 225 13.00 -12.54 -2.52
N CYS A 226 12.39 -11.97 -1.47
CA CYS A 226 12.33 -10.52 -1.29
C CYS A 226 13.68 -9.93 -0.88
N GLU A 227 13.80 -8.63 -0.96
CA GLU A 227 15.04 -7.89 -0.65
C GLU A 227 15.52 -8.17 0.78
N TYR A 228 14.63 -8.10 1.77
CA TYR A 228 14.95 -8.46 3.16
C TYR A 228 15.51 -9.88 3.28
N CYS A 229 14.84 -10.85 2.65
CA CYS A 229 15.30 -12.23 2.72
C CYS A 229 16.65 -12.43 2.05
N ARG A 230 16.92 -11.74 0.94
CA ARG A 230 18.22 -11.81 0.25
C ARG A 230 19.33 -11.13 1.04
N SER A 231 19.10 -9.92 1.55
CA SER A 231 20.11 -9.13 2.29
C SER A 231 20.48 -9.75 3.64
N THR A 232 19.55 -10.47 4.27
CA THR A 232 19.76 -11.13 5.58
C THR A 232 19.96 -12.63 5.47
N LYS A 233 20.22 -13.15 4.26
CA LYS A 233 20.43 -14.59 4.03
C LYS A 233 21.73 -15.07 4.66
N LYS A 234 21.63 -16.13 5.49
CA LYS A 234 22.79 -16.87 6.00
C LYS A 234 22.79 -18.27 5.41
N LEU A 235 23.86 -18.64 4.75
CA LEU A 235 24.01 -19.99 4.21
C LEU A 235 24.29 -20.95 5.37
N LYS A 236 23.58 -22.08 5.42
CA LYS A 236 23.74 -23.14 6.42
C LYS A 236 24.35 -24.40 5.81
N ALA A 237 24.02 -24.67 4.54
CA ALA A 237 24.51 -25.80 3.76
C ALA A 237 24.42 -25.47 2.26
N PRO A 238 25.14 -26.22 1.40
CA PRO A 238 24.85 -26.24 -0.02
C PRO A 238 23.40 -26.66 -0.29
N ILE A 239 22.81 -26.16 -1.36
CA ILE A 239 21.48 -26.55 -1.81
C ILE A 239 21.56 -27.24 -3.16
N ASP A 240 20.61 -28.09 -3.47
CA ASP A 240 20.45 -28.68 -4.79
C ASP A 240 20.20 -27.59 -5.85
N PHE A 241 20.75 -27.78 -7.05
CA PHE A 241 20.62 -26.81 -8.13
C PHE A 241 19.16 -26.58 -8.56
N GLU A 242 18.31 -27.61 -8.45
CA GLU A 242 16.87 -27.50 -8.76
C GLU A 242 16.09 -26.59 -7.79
N LEU A 243 16.64 -26.34 -6.58
CA LEU A 243 16.06 -25.44 -5.60
C LEU A 243 16.42 -23.96 -5.83
N VAL A 244 17.35 -23.68 -6.74
CA VAL A 244 17.80 -22.30 -6.97
C VAL A 244 16.68 -21.47 -7.60
N GLY A 245 16.37 -20.32 -6.99
CA GLY A 245 15.34 -19.39 -7.47
C GLY A 245 13.91 -19.68 -7.03
N LEU A 246 13.64 -20.83 -6.39
CA LEU A 246 12.33 -21.14 -5.85
C LEU A 246 12.07 -20.36 -4.56
N SER A 247 10.85 -19.84 -4.39
CA SER A 247 10.35 -19.30 -3.13
C SER A 247 10.16 -20.43 -2.08
N SER A 248 9.97 -20.05 -0.81
CA SER A 248 9.69 -21.03 0.25
C SER A 248 8.43 -21.85 -0.04
N ASP A 249 7.37 -21.20 -0.54
CA ASP A 249 6.11 -21.85 -0.87
C ASP A 249 6.26 -22.84 -2.03
N GLU A 250 7.01 -22.47 -3.08
CA GLU A 250 7.30 -23.36 -4.21
C GLU A 250 8.13 -24.56 -3.78
N ARG A 251 9.13 -24.37 -2.90
CA ARG A 251 9.90 -25.47 -2.33
C ARG A 251 9.04 -26.40 -1.52
N GLN A 252 8.16 -25.86 -0.69
CA GLN A 252 7.23 -26.64 0.12
C GLN A 252 6.24 -27.42 -0.76
N ALA A 253 5.75 -26.82 -1.84
CA ALA A 253 4.84 -27.46 -2.80
C ALA A 253 5.51 -28.64 -3.54
N ILE A 254 6.81 -28.53 -3.87
CA ILE A 254 7.54 -29.55 -4.64
C ILE A 254 8.08 -30.66 -3.73
N PHE A 255 8.59 -30.31 -2.55
CA PHE A 255 9.36 -31.25 -1.71
C PHE A 255 8.68 -31.61 -0.37
N GLY A 256 7.49 -31.04 -0.10
CA GLY A 256 6.79 -31.28 1.16
C GLY A 256 7.50 -30.69 2.39
N THR A 257 7.15 -31.18 3.58
CA THR A 257 7.60 -30.65 4.89
C THR A 257 9.07 -31.00 5.26
N TYR A 258 9.88 -31.47 4.32
CA TYR A 258 11.23 -31.98 4.59
C TYR A 258 12.36 -30.95 4.29
N ILE A 259 12.20 -29.69 4.69
CA ILE A 259 13.37 -28.79 4.76
C ILE A 259 13.25 -27.87 5.98
#